data_dbc3e85fe3e5b20b09a5d203084eceb6
#
_entry.id   dbc3e85fe3e5b20b09a5d203084eceb6
#
_cell.length_a   1.000
_cell.length_b   1.000
_cell.length_c   1.000
_cell.angle_alpha   90.00
_cell.angle_beta   90.00
_cell.angle_gamma   90.00
#
_symmetry.space_group_name_H-M   'P 1'
#
loop_
_entity.id
_entity.type
_entity.pdbx_description
1 polymer ?
#
loop_
_entity_poly.entity_id
_entity_poly.type
_entity_poly.pdbx_seq_one_letter_code
_entity_poly.pdbx_strand_id
1 'polypeptide(L)'
;MSMYFVGIDISKYKHDCCIISAADQKVVSKFTFKNDKAGFEELLTVLNSLSNPEDIKIGFESTAHYALNLELFLENAHHSFMEVNPVLIKEYKKSTTLRRTKTDSVDCESIARWLMTVEYKPHPKGFYHSYSLKSLTRLRDRLIRQRSFYLVKITNVLDHTFPEFKPFFNQRLSKTALYLLENYGSAEKMARMNSASYDKLRCISRGKFSIQKFLRLKELAANTVGVNNSIFDIELNSLLTLYKSLVKEIDTLESEIHKLIEEVHPHYLTIPGIGPISAAVIYAEYGDISNFSNPGQMLAFAGIEPGINDSGTESHGGRMVKHGSSQLRYVLLNACLPLIRFDLTFATYYAKKRAEGKKHRVAITHVAKKLIRVIYALERQDIDFDVQKLR
;
A
#
# COMPACT_ATOMS: atom_id res chain seq x y z
N MET A 1 6.26 3.61 42.45
CA MET A 1 6.10 4.60 41.38
C MET A 1 4.68 4.49 40.84
N SER A 2 4.03 5.61 40.66
CA SER A 2 2.62 5.60 40.20
C SER A 2 2.59 5.54 38.68
N MET A 3 1.97 4.47 38.11
CA MET A 3 1.80 4.33 36.68
C MET A 3 0.53 5.07 36.22
N TYR A 4 0.59 5.73 35.07
CA TYR A 4 -0.52 6.47 34.47
C TYR A 4 -0.85 5.96 33.08
N PHE A 5 -2.17 5.91 32.76
CA PHE A 5 -2.69 5.57 31.44
C PHE A 5 -3.33 6.80 30.83
N VAL A 6 -2.85 7.18 29.66
CA VAL A 6 -3.25 8.38 28.95
C VAL A 6 -3.94 7.96 27.65
N GLY A 7 -5.22 8.24 27.56
CA GLY A 7 -5.98 8.05 26.33
C GLY A 7 -6.20 9.36 25.63
N ILE A 8 -5.88 9.42 24.32
CA ILE A 8 -6.05 10.61 23.51
C ILE A 8 -6.99 10.29 22.36
N ASP A 9 -8.07 11.04 22.23
CA ASP A 9 -8.92 11.03 21.05
C ASP A 9 -8.43 12.09 20.07
N ILE A 10 -8.01 11.63 18.86
CA ILE A 10 -7.34 12.46 17.88
C ILE A 10 -8.36 13.05 16.91
N SER A 11 -8.34 14.37 16.76
CA SER A 11 -9.11 15.06 15.74
C SER A 11 -8.26 16.10 14.98
N LYS A 12 -8.84 16.71 13.95
CA LYS A 12 -8.11 17.59 13.01
C LYS A 12 -7.51 18.84 13.66
N TYR A 13 -8.23 19.46 14.57
CA TYR A 13 -7.85 20.78 15.12
C TYR A 13 -7.53 20.76 16.60
N LYS A 14 -8.02 19.76 17.33
CA LYS A 14 -7.84 19.60 18.77
C LYS A 14 -7.81 18.13 19.12
N HIS A 15 -7.28 17.80 20.25
CA HIS A 15 -7.25 16.45 20.79
C HIS A 15 -7.83 16.46 22.20
N ASP A 16 -8.63 15.45 22.55
CA ASP A 16 -9.17 15.29 23.89
C ASP A 16 -8.37 14.24 24.64
N CYS A 17 -7.88 14.59 25.82
CA CYS A 17 -7.00 13.78 26.65
C CYS A 17 -7.66 13.38 27.96
N CYS A 18 -7.51 12.13 28.35
CA CYS A 18 -7.92 11.61 29.64
C CYS A 18 -6.76 10.85 30.30
N ILE A 19 -6.44 11.20 31.53
CA ILE A 19 -5.37 10.58 32.33
C ILE A 19 -5.98 9.82 33.50
N ILE A 20 -5.62 8.56 33.66
CA ILE A 20 -6.10 7.66 34.72
C ILE A 20 -4.90 7.14 35.51
N SER A 21 -4.97 7.22 36.83
CA SER A 21 -3.98 6.60 37.74
C SER A 21 -4.22 5.09 37.83
N ALA A 22 -3.16 4.31 37.71
CA ALA A 22 -3.24 2.86 37.88
C ALA A 22 -3.55 2.42 39.31
N ALA A 23 -3.17 3.23 40.30
CA ALA A 23 -3.25 2.87 41.72
C ALA A 23 -4.70 2.80 42.22
N ASP A 24 -5.54 3.76 41.82
CA ASP A 24 -6.93 3.86 42.30
C ASP A 24 -7.94 3.85 41.17
N GLN A 25 -7.49 3.72 39.91
CA GLN A 25 -8.31 3.67 38.68
C GLN A 25 -9.19 4.90 38.48
N LYS A 26 -8.84 6.03 39.16
CA LYS A 26 -9.58 7.28 39.03
C LYS A 26 -8.99 8.16 37.93
N VAL A 27 -9.89 8.96 37.35
CA VAL A 27 -9.50 10.00 36.43
C VAL A 27 -8.77 11.10 37.19
N VAL A 28 -7.52 11.33 36.84
CA VAL A 28 -6.66 12.37 37.39
C VAL A 28 -6.90 13.70 36.73
N SER A 29 -7.00 13.68 35.38
CA SER A 29 -7.20 14.89 34.58
C SER A 29 -7.92 14.57 33.28
N LYS A 30 -8.75 15.52 32.82
CA LYS A 30 -9.31 15.56 31.47
C LYS A 30 -9.16 16.97 30.94
N PHE A 31 -8.62 17.11 29.75
CA PHE A 31 -8.46 18.39 29.08
C PHE A 31 -8.42 18.22 27.57
N THR A 32 -8.58 19.34 26.88
CA THR A 32 -8.49 19.41 25.43
C THR A 32 -7.32 20.30 25.07
N PHE A 33 -6.47 19.86 24.16
CA PHE A 33 -5.35 20.65 23.63
C PHE A 33 -5.42 20.78 22.11
N LYS A 34 -4.84 21.87 21.58
CA LYS A 34 -4.87 22.14 20.13
C LYS A 34 -3.86 21.27 19.38
N ASN A 35 -4.17 20.97 18.11
CA ASN A 35 -3.22 20.31 17.20
C ASN A 35 -2.22 21.35 16.64
N ASP A 36 -1.44 21.97 17.53
CA ASP A 36 -0.39 22.91 17.22
C ASP A 36 0.73 22.81 18.27
N LYS A 37 1.83 23.54 18.05
CA LYS A 37 3.01 23.50 18.95
C LYS A 37 2.65 23.84 20.39
N ALA A 38 1.84 24.86 20.61
CA ALA A 38 1.47 25.30 21.97
C ALA A 38 0.64 24.24 22.70
N GLY A 39 -0.31 23.61 22.00
CA GLY A 39 -1.11 22.52 22.59
C GLY A 39 -0.27 21.26 22.88
N PHE A 40 0.71 20.94 22.05
CA PHE A 40 1.63 19.83 22.33
C PHE A 40 2.57 20.12 23.51
N GLU A 41 3.04 21.36 23.67
CA GLU A 41 3.81 21.80 24.83
C GLU A 41 2.96 21.78 26.13
N GLU A 42 1.67 22.12 26.05
CA GLU A 42 0.71 21.98 27.15
C GLU A 42 0.58 20.51 27.57
N LEU A 43 0.37 19.59 26.61
CA LEU A 43 0.34 18.15 26.88
C LEU A 43 1.61 17.69 27.58
N LEU A 44 2.79 18.06 27.06
CA LEU A 44 4.08 17.66 27.61
C LEU A 44 4.27 18.18 29.05
N THR A 45 3.86 19.41 29.33
CA THR A 45 3.90 20.01 30.66
C THR A 45 3.08 19.18 31.64
N VAL A 46 1.88 18.77 31.24
CA VAL A 46 1.03 17.92 32.09
C VAL A 46 1.68 16.55 32.30
N LEU A 47 2.15 15.88 31.22
CA LEU A 47 2.78 14.57 31.34
C LEU A 47 4.01 14.59 32.26
N ASN A 48 4.88 15.58 32.14
CA ASN A 48 6.08 15.73 32.94
C ASN A 48 5.77 16.03 34.44
N SER A 49 4.60 16.57 34.72
CA SER A 49 4.17 16.82 36.11
C SER A 49 3.65 15.56 36.81
N LEU A 50 3.35 14.47 36.07
CA LEU A 50 2.77 13.26 36.64
C LEU A 50 3.85 12.28 37.13
N SER A 51 4.78 11.90 36.26
CA SER A 51 5.82 10.91 36.52
C SER A 51 6.87 10.92 35.41
N ASN A 52 7.86 10.02 35.51
CA ASN A 52 8.83 9.78 34.43
C ASN A 52 8.14 9.20 33.18
N PRO A 53 8.69 9.42 31.99
CA PRO A 53 8.11 8.91 30.73
C PRO A 53 7.86 7.39 30.72
N GLU A 54 8.66 6.60 31.43
CA GLU A 54 8.55 5.14 31.51
C GLU A 54 7.29 4.67 32.26
N ASP A 55 6.81 5.49 33.20
CA ASP A 55 5.61 5.21 34.00
C ASP A 55 4.33 5.68 33.31
N ILE A 56 4.43 6.36 32.18
CA ILE A 56 3.29 6.91 31.44
C ILE A 56 3.04 6.08 30.18
N LYS A 57 1.85 5.48 30.07
CA LYS A 57 1.41 4.68 28.93
C LYS A 57 0.38 5.44 28.12
N ILE A 58 0.79 5.97 26.99
CA ILE A 58 -0.03 6.79 26.11
C ILE A 58 -0.63 5.90 25.02
N GLY A 59 -1.91 6.08 24.71
CA GLY A 59 -2.55 5.43 23.58
C GLY A 59 -3.59 6.32 22.91
N PHE A 60 -3.75 6.12 21.61
CA PHE A 60 -4.75 6.81 20.80
C PHE A 60 -5.22 5.94 19.62
N GLU A 61 -6.42 6.20 19.13
CA GLU A 61 -6.91 5.51 17.94
C GLU A 61 -6.12 5.94 16.71
N SER A 62 -5.78 4.97 15.85
CA SER A 62 -5.16 5.21 14.54
C SER A 62 -6.16 5.92 13.61
N THR A 63 -6.34 7.21 13.78
CA THR A 63 -7.30 8.04 13.04
C THR A 63 -6.62 8.71 11.85
N ALA A 64 -6.46 7.98 10.73
CA ALA A 64 -5.94 8.50 9.46
C ALA A 64 -4.58 9.23 9.60
N HIS A 65 -4.46 10.45 9.08
CA HIS A 65 -3.20 11.21 9.03
C HIS A 65 -3.06 12.26 10.14
N TYR A 66 -4.05 12.40 11.02
CA TYR A 66 -4.04 13.45 12.05
C TYR A 66 -3.12 13.13 13.24
N ALA A 67 -2.79 11.86 13.44
CA ALA A 67 -1.93 11.41 14.53
C ALA A 67 -0.45 11.75 14.33
N LEU A 68 0.02 11.77 13.08
CA LEU A 68 1.45 11.83 12.73
C LEU A 68 2.22 12.93 13.45
N ASN A 69 1.67 14.14 13.53
CA ASN A 69 2.36 15.27 14.18
C ASN A 69 2.52 15.04 15.69
N LEU A 70 1.50 14.48 16.33
CA LEU A 70 1.54 14.12 17.75
C LEU A 70 2.52 12.97 18.00
N GLU A 71 2.52 11.96 17.15
CA GLU A 71 3.44 10.81 17.20
C GLU A 71 4.89 11.26 17.17
N LEU A 72 5.25 12.09 16.19
CA LEU A 72 6.59 12.65 16.06
C LEU A 72 6.96 13.53 17.26
N PHE A 73 6.02 14.30 17.76
CA PHE A 73 6.26 15.14 18.96
C PHE A 73 6.54 14.27 20.19
N LEU A 74 5.73 13.24 20.43
CA LEU A 74 5.90 12.31 21.56
C LEU A 74 7.21 11.52 21.44
N GLU A 75 7.58 11.06 20.24
CA GLU A 75 8.84 10.37 19.99
C GLU A 75 10.05 11.28 20.32
N ASN A 76 10.02 12.54 19.83
CA ASN A 76 11.06 13.52 20.13
C ASN A 76 11.14 13.89 21.62
N ALA A 77 10.01 13.83 22.33
CA ALA A 77 9.94 14.05 23.78
C ALA A 77 10.23 12.77 24.60
N HIS A 78 10.67 11.69 23.93
CA HIS A 78 11.00 10.39 24.54
C HIS A 78 9.84 9.69 25.27
N HIS A 79 8.60 10.06 24.96
CA HIS A 79 7.41 9.34 25.41
C HIS A 79 7.06 8.19 24.47
N SER A 80 6.81 7.01 25.04
CA SER A 80 6.28 5.88 24.28
C SER A 80 4.77 6.03 24.10
N PHE A 81 4.26 5.60 22.95
CA PHE A 81 2.82 5.58 22.67
C PHE A 81 2.43 4.28 21.95
N MET A 82 1.16 3.96 22.01
CA MET A 82 0.55 2.79 21.35
C MET A 82 -0.59 3.24 20.44
N GLU A 83 -0.48 2.96 19.15
CA GLU A 83 -1.61 3.09 18.25
C GLU A 83 -2.61 1.95 18.45
N VAL A 84 -3.86 2.29 18.59
CA VAL A 84 -4.94 1.34 18.85
C VAL A 84 -5.84 1.21 17.63
N ASN A 85 -6.16 -0.03 17.27
CA ASN A 85 -7.14 -0.27 16.22
C ASN A 85 -8.54 0.18 16.66
N PRO A 86 -9.22 1.09 15.92
CA PRO A 86 -10.56 1.57 16.25
C PRO A 86 -11.61 0.48 16.49
N VAL A 87 -11.44 -0.67 15.83
CA VAL A 87 -12.34 -1.82 16.01
C VAL A 87 -12.28 -2.35 17.44
N LEU A 88 -11.07 -2.41 18.04
CA LEU A 88 -10.89 -2.91 19.41
C LEU A 88 -11.53 -1.99 20.44
N ILE A 89 -11.37 -0.67 20.28
CA ILE A 89 -12.02 0.31 21.17
C ILE A 89 -13.55 0.25 21.01
N LYS A 90 -14.04 0.11 19.79
CA LYS A 90 -15.47 -0.06 19.53
C LYS A 90 -16.05 -1.32 20.20
N GLU A 91 -15.38 -2.45 20.12
CA GLU A 91 -15.81 -3.68 20.77
C GLU A 91 -15.71 -3.58 22.30
N TYR A 92 -14.64 -2.96 22.82
CA TYR A 92 -14.49 -2.67 24.25
C TYR A 92 -15.65 -1.80 24.78
N LYS A 93 -16.01 -0.72 24.09
CA LYS A 93 -17.16 0.14 24.45
C LYS A 93 -18.46 -0.65 24.48
N LYS A 94 -18.70 -1.55 23.53
CA LYS A 94 -19.90 -2.41 23.53
C LYS A 94 -19.95 -3.38 24.71
N SER A 95 -18.79 -3.86 25.16
CA SER A 95 -18.72 -4.80 26.29
C SER A 95 -18.89 -4.12 27.65
N THR A 96 -18.55 -2.80 27.75
CA THR A 96 -18.57 -2.06 29.03
C THR A 96 -19.86 -1.28 29.27
N THR A 97 -20.60 -0.89 28.22
CA THR A 97 -21.85 -0.13 28.38
C THR A 97 -22.86 -0.40 27.27
N LEU A 98 -24.13 -0.47 27.67
CA LEU A 98 -25.26 -0.54 26.73
C LEU A 98 -25.73 0.86 26.28
N ARG A 99 -25.21 1.93 26.89
CA ARG A 99 -25.57 3.32 26.51
C ARG A 99 -24.84 3.72 25.23
N ARG A 100 -25.56 4.26 24.26
CA ARG A 100 -25.01 4.79 23.00
C ARG A 100 -24.64 6.27 23.11
N THR A 101 -23.87 6.64 24.14
CA THR A 101 -23.38 8.02 24.28
C THR A 101 -22.04 8.12 23.54
N LYS A 102 -21.97 8.98 22.54
CA LYS A 102 -20.74 9.28 21.79
C LYS A 102 -20.38 10.75 22.02
N THR A 103 -19.33 10.99 22.81
CA THR A 103 -18.70 12.31 22.97
C THR A 103 -17.19 12.11 23.03
N ASP A 104 -16.42 13.06 22.53
CA ASP A 104 -14.96 13.01 22.48
C ASP A 104 -14.36 12.74 23.87
N SER A 105 -14.93 13.30 24.91
CA SER A 105 -14.54 13.09 26.31
C SER A 105 -14.78 11.65 26.82
N VAL A 106 -15.77 10.93 26.30
CA VAL A 106 -16.02 9.51 26.61
C VAL A 106 -15.06 8.62 25.80
N ASP A 107 -14.66 9.11 24.61
CA ASP A 107 -13.81 8.37 23.73
C ASP A 107 -12.38 8.30 24.23
N CYS A 108 -11.77 9.40 24.68
CA CYS A 108 -10.43 9.41 25.29
C CYS A 108 -10.38 8.60 26.61
N GLU A 109 -11.41 8.68 27.46
CA GLU A 109 -11.49 7.85 28.68
C GLU A 109 -11.57 6.36 28.35
N SER A 110 -12.34 5.99 27.34
CA SER A 110 -12.44 4.59 26.92
C SER A 110 -11.11 4.03 26.42
N ILE A 111 -10.31 4.85 25.72
CA ILE A 111 -8.97 4.47 25.29
C ILE A 111 -8.05 4.27 26.51
N ALA A 112 -8.05 5.20 27.46
CA ALA A 112 -7.25 5.06 28.69
C ALA A 112 -7.62 3.83 29.50
N ARG A 113 -8.89 3.55 29.68
CA ARG A 113 -9.39 2.34 30.37
C ARG A 113 -9.05 1.06 29.64
N TRP A 114 -9.16 1.05 28.31
CA TRP A 114 -8.77 -0.09 27.50
C TRP A 114 -7.28 -0.41 27.63
N LEU A 115 -6.42 0.59 27.63
CA LEU A 115 -4.98 0.40 27.86
C LEU A 115 -4.64 -0.30 29.18
N MET A 116 -5.48 -0.16 30.20
CA MET A 116 -5.31 -0.86 31.48
C MET A 116 -5.63 -2.37 31.39
N THR A 117 -6.35 -2.80 30.37
CA THR A 117 -6.81 -4.19 30.23
C THR A 117 -5.96 -5.04 29.28
N VAL A 118 -5.01 -4.41 28.59
CA VAL A 118 -4.17 -5.06 27.58
C VAL A 118 -2.70 -4.93 27.89
N GLU A 119 -1.89 -5.81 27.29
CA GLU A 119 -0.44 -5.66 27.31
C GLU A 119 -0.07 -4.43 26.49
N TYR A 120 0.61 -3.46 27.13
CA TYR A 120 1.07 -2.24 26.46
C TYR A 120 2.23 -2.57 25.49
N LYS A 121 2.01 -2.37 24.21
CA LYS A 121 2.99 -2.59 23.14
C LYS A 121 3.29 -1.24 22.49
N PRO A 122 4.37 -0.55 22.91
CA PRO A 122 4.70 0.76 22.36
C PRO A 122 4.98 0.68 20.87
N HIS A 123 4.64 1.75 20.15
CA HIS A 123 5.00 1.92 18.76
C HIS A 123 6.54 1.88 18.60
N PRO A 124 7.05 1.20 17.56
CA PRO A 124 8.49 1.15 17.29
C PRO A 124 9.09 2.54 17.11
N LYS A 125 10.29 2.77 17.67
CA LYS A 125 11.03 4.01 17.43
C LYS A 125 11.47 4.11 15.97
N GLY A 126 11.58 5.34 15.46
CA GLY A 126 12.04 5.58 14.09
C GLY A 126 11.02 5.23 12.99
N PHE A 127 9.74 5.12 13.32
CA PHE A 127 8.68 4.78 12.37
C PHE A 127 8.54 5.79 11.22
N TYR A 128 9.05 7.01 11.38
CA TYR A 128 8.92 8.07 10.40
C TYR A 128 9.51 7.71 9.01
N HIS A 129 10.63 7.02 8.97
CA HIS A 129 11.23 6.57 7.70
C HIS A 129 10.31 5.59 6.96
N SER A 130 9.75 4.62 7.68
CA SER A 130 8.78 3.68 7.09
C SER A 130 7.49 4.39 6.68
N TYR A 131 7.02 5.39 7.46
CA TYR A 131 5.84 6.20 7.14
C TYR A 131 6.02 7.02 5.87
N SER A 132 7.16 7.69 5.69
CA SER A 132 7.45 8.47 4.48
C SER A 132 7.43 7.58 3.24
N LEU A 133 8.08 6.43 3.29
CA LEU A 133 8.08 5.46 2.21
C LEU A 133 6.68 4.86 1.97
N LYS A 134 5.90 4.64 3.03
CA LYS A 134 4.51 4.20 2.96
C LYS A 134 3.61 5.23 2.26
N SER A 135 3.81 6.51 2.53
CA SER A 135 3.09 7.59 1.86
C SER A 135 3.39 7.61 0.36
N LEU A 136 4.67 7.52 -0.03
CA LEU A 136 5.10 7.52 -1.44
C LEU A 136 4.61 6.28 -2.19
N THR A 137 4.76 5.09 -1.63
CA THR A 137 4.32 3.84 -2.28
C THR A 137 2.81 3.79 -2.48
N ARG A 138 2.03 4.31 -1.51
CA ARG A 138 0.58 4.43 -1.61
C ARG A 138 0.14 5.50 -2.60
N LEU A 139 0.85 6.63 -2.68
CA LEU A 139 0.61 7.66 -3.69
C LEU A 139 0.85 7.07 -5.09
N ARG A 140 1.99 6.39 -5.29
CA ARG A 140 2.32 5.71 -6.55
C ARG A 140 1.20 4.74 -6.98
N ASP A 141 0.71 3.90 -6.06
CA ASP A 141 -0.39 2.96 -6.36
C ASP A 141 -1.66 3.68 -6.81
N ARG A 142 -2.01 4.78 -6.15
CA ARG A 142 -3.16 5.62 -6.56
C ARG A 142 -2.98 6.20 -7.96
N LEU A 143 -1.79 6.74 -8.28
CA LEU A 143 -1.50 7.30 -9.61
C LEU A 143 -1.53 6.21 -10.69
N ILE A 144 -1.05 5.01 -10.42
CA ILE A 144 -1.16 3.86 -11.36
C ILE A 144 -2.62 3.52 -11.66
N ARG A 145 -3.48 3.51 -10.63
CA ARG A 145 -4.93 3.28 -10.84
C ARG A 145 -5.57 4.39 -11.66
N GLN A 146 -5.22 5.64 -11.41
CA GLN A 146 -5.67 6.77 -12.21
C GLN A 146 -5.17 6.67 -13.65
N ARG A 147 -3.89 6.32 -13.88
CA ARG A 147 -3.34 6.08 -15.22
C ARG A 147 -4.14 5.01 -15.96
N SER A 148 -4.49 3.91 -15.30
CA SER A 148 -5.30 2.84 -15.88
C SER A 148 -6.72 3.31 -16.22
N PHE A 149 -7.31 4.13 -15.36
CA PHE A 149 -8.62 4.76 -15.62
C PHE A 149 -8.58 5.63 -16.90
N TYR A 150 -7.55 6.47 -17.08
CA TYR A 150 -7.41 7.29 -18.29
C TYR A 150 -7.17 6.44 -19.54
N LEU A 151 -6.43 5.33 -19.45
CA LEU A 151 -6.30 4.39 -20.58
C LEU A 151 -7.65 3.82 -21.01
N VAL A 152 -8.52 3.49 -20.07
CA VAL A 152 -9.90 3.06 -20.40
C VAL A 152 -10.68 4.19 -21.07
N LYS A 153 -10.59 5.42 -20.56
CA LYS A 153 -11.27 6.57 -21.18
C LYS A 153 -10.78 6.86 -22.60
N ILE A 154 -9.46 6.83 -22.82
CA ILE A 154 -8.87 6.95 -24.18
C ILE A 154 -9.43 5.84 -25.10
N THR A 155 -9.53 4.61 -24.60
CA THR A 155 -10.10 3.50 -25.38
C THR A 155 -11.55 3.80 -25.75
N ASN A 156 -12.38 4.29 -24.82
CA ASN A 156 -13.79 4.60 -25.09
C ASN A 156 -13.94 5.66 -26.20
N VAL A 157 -13.08 6.68 -26.21
CA VAL A 157 -13.08 7.68 -27.31
C VAL A 157 -12.69 7.03 -28.62
N LEU A 158 -11.68 6.15 -28.63
CA LEU A 158 -11.25 5.44 -29.84
C LEU A 158 -12.33 4.48 -30.36
N ASP A 159 -13.12 3.86 -29.50
CA ASP A 159 -14.23 3.00 -29.91
C ASP A 159 -15.30 3.77 -30.73
N HIS A 160 -15.38 5.10 -30.56
CA HIS A 160 -16.25 5.97 -31.36
C HIS A 160 -15.56 6.55 -32.60
N THR A 161 -14.25 6.89 -32.49
CA THR A 161 -13.55 7.69 -33.52
C THR A 161 -12.69 6.83 -34.44
N PHE A 162 -12.16 5.70 -33.98
CA PHE A 162 -11.34 4.77 -34.76
C PHE A 162 -11.35 3.38 -34.11
N PRO A 163 -12.48 2.64 -34.19
CA PRO A 163 -12.63 1.35 -33.49
C PRO A 163 -11.62 0.28 -33.96
N GLU A 164 -11.09 0.39 -35.17
CA GLU A 164 -10.09 -0.54 -35.73
C GLU A 164 -8.67 -0.32 -35.11
N PHE A 165 -8.42 0.82 -34.45
CA PHE A 165 -7.10 1.19 -33.93
C PHE A 165 -6.60 0.21 -32.87
N LYS A 166 -7.42 -0.09 -31.87
CA LYS A 166 -7.02 -0.93 -30.74
C LYS A 166 -6.80 -2.41 -31.13
N PRO A 167 -7.68 -3.05 -31.95
CA PRO A 167 -7.42 -4.38 -32.52
C PRO A 167 -6.12 -4.43 -33.31
N PHE A 168 -5.81 -3.41 -34.12
CA PHE A 168 -4.55 -3.31 -34.85
C PHE A 168 -3.30 -3.39 -33.96
N PHE A 169 -3.36 -2.85 -32.74
CA PHE A 169 -2.31 -2.91 -31.72
C PHE A 169 -2.47 -4.07 -30.72
N ASN A 170 -3.15 -5.16 -31.10
CA ASN A 170 -3.42 -6.34 -30.27
C ASN A 170 -4.02 -5.97 -28.89
N GLN A 171 -5.01 -5.09 -28.89
CA GLN A 171 -5.71 -4.60 -27.70
C GLN A 171 -4.83 -3.82 -26.71
N ARG A 172 -3.65 -3.32 -27.13
CA ARG A 172 -2.70 -2.60 -26.26
C ARG A 172 -2.39 -1.21 -26.80
N LEU A 173 -2.47 -0.22 -25.94
CA LEU A 173 -1.95 1.12 -26.22
C LEU A 173 -0.43 1.14 -25.95
N SER A 174 0.35 0.61 -26.90
CA SER A 174 1.83 0.61 -26.85
C SER A 174 2.40 2.03 -26.97
N LYS A 175 3.71 2.21 -26.70
CA LYS A 175 4.40 3.49 -26.92
C LYS A 175 4.20 4.02 -28.34
N THR A 176 4.21 3.14 -29.35
CA THR A 176 3.96 3.51 -30.75
C THR A 176 2.50 3.93 -30.97
N ALA A 177 1.54 3.22 -30.35
CA ALA A 177 0.13 3.60 -30.42
C ALA A 177 -0.13 4.97 -29.79
N LEU A 178 0.41 5.20 -28.58
CA LEU A 178 0.29 6.49 -27.89
C LEU A 178 0.92 7.62 -28.69
N TYR A 179 2.10 7.41 -29.27
CA TYR A 179 2.74 8.40 -30.15
C TYR A 179 1.86 8.77 -31.34
N LEU A 180 1.20 7.79 -31.98
CA LEU A 180 0.25 8.04 -33.08
C LEU A 180 -0.92 8.90 -32.63
N LEU A 181 -1.52 8.56 -31.49
CA LEU A 181 -2.65 9.32 -30.96
C LEU A 181 -2.27 10.77 -30.60
N GLU A 182 -1.08 10.96 -30.06
CA GLU A 182 -0.57 12.28 -29.68
C GLU A 182 -0.27 13.19 -30.87
N ASN A 183 0.32 12.64 -31.92
CA ASN A 183 0.81 13.45 -33.04
C ASN A 183 -0.19 13.56 -34.20
N TYR A 184 -1.08 12.60 -34.33
CA TYR A 184 -2.07 12.58 -35.40
C TYR A 184 -3.51 12.70 -34.88
N GLY A 185 -3.81 12.15 -33.69
CA GLY A 185 -5.11 12.28 -33.01
C GLY A 185 -6.24 11.52 -33.70
N SER A 186 -6.59 11.86 -34.95
CA SER A 186 -7.74 11.31 -35.68
C SER A 186 -7.32 10.32 -36.78
N ALA A 187 -8.25 9.43 -37.15
CA ALA A 187 -8.08 8.50 -38.25
C ALA A 187 -7.77 9.23 -39.59
N GLU A 188 -8.44 10.36 -39.84
CA GLU A 188 -8.22 11.15 -41.06
C GLU A 188 -6.75 11.61 -41.18
N LYS A 189 -6.15 12.12 -40.09
CA LYS A 189 -4.74 12.53 -40.09
C LYS A 189 -3.80 11.34 -40.22
N MET A 190 -4.14 10.19 -39.64
CA MET A 190 -3.36 8.97 -39.80
C MET A 190 -3.40 8.41 -41.22
N ALA A 191 -4.52 8.52 -41.95
CA ALA A 191 -4.61 8.15 -43.36
C ALA A 191 -3.69 8.98 -44.24
N ARG A 192 -3.42 10.26 -43.87
CA ARG A 192 -2.55 11.20 -44.62
C ARG A 192 -1.07 11.11 -44.26
N MET A 193 -0.65 10.19 -43.37
CA MET A 193 0.76 10.04 -43.01
C MET A 193 1.66 9.75 -44.21
N ASN A 194 2.89 10.29 -44.17
CA ASN A 194 3.91 10.17 -45.24
C ASN A 194 5.10 9.28 -44.80
N SER A 195 6.11 9.17 -45.66
CA SER A 195 7.33 8.38 -45.42
C SER A 195 8.08 8.85 -44.15
N ALA A 196 8.17 10.17 -43.93
CA ALA A 196 8.82 10.69 -42.71
C ALA A 196 8.10 10.28 -41.44
N SER A 197 6.76 10.12 -41.48
CA SER A 197 5.98 9.56 -40.37
C SER A 197 6.33 8.08 -40.12
N TYR A 198 6.54 7.30 -41.19
CA TYR A 198 6.97 5.92 -41.08
C TYR A 198 8.35 5.79 -40.41
N ASP A 199 9.32 6.58 -40.82
CA ASP A 199 10.68 6.54 -40.26
C ASP A 199 10.68 6.82 -38.75
N LYS A 200 9.90 7.80 -38.30
CA LYS A 200 9.69 8.08 -36.87
C LYS A 200 9.07 6.89 -36.13
N LEU A 201 8.03 6.28 -36.66
CA LEU A 201 7.36 5.12 -36.07
C LEU A 201 8.27 3.90 -35.99
N ARG A 202 9.09 3.68 -37.04
CA ARG A 202 10.11 2.62 -37.07
C ARG A 202 11.15 2.83 -35.95
N CYS A 203 11.62 4.06 -35.76
CA CYS A 203 12.56 4.41 -34.69
C CYS A 203 11.94 4.15 -33.31
N ILE A 204 10.74 4.69 -33.02
CA ILE A 204 10.05 4.55 -31.72
C ILE A 204 9.78 3.07 -31.40
N SER A 205 9.43 2.28 -32.39
CA SER A 205 9.14 0.84 -32.25
C SER A 205 10.39 -0.03 -32.20
N ARG A 206 11.59 0.56 -32.30
CA ARG A 206 12.87 -0.16 -32.44
C ARG A 206 12.83 -1.18 -33.58
N GLY A 207 12.33 -0.76 -34.74
CA GLY A 207 12.24 -1.57 -35.97
C GLY A 207 11.05 -2.56 -36.00
N LYS A 208 10.24 -2.67 -34.96
CA LYS A 208 9.11 -3.63 -34.90
C LYS A 208 7.88 -3.19 -35.68
N PHE A 209 7.80 -1.92 -36.10
CA PHE A 209 6.71 -1.40 -36.91
C PHE A 209 7.13 -1.44 -38.38
N SER A 210 6.71 -2.51 -39.09
CA SER A 210 7.09 -2.73 -40.47
C SER A 210 6.34 -1.79 -41.44
N ILE A 211 6.83 -1.68 -42.68
CA ILE A 211 6.16 -0.90 -43.73
C ILE A 211 4.76 -1.47 -44.02
N GLN A 212 4.59 -2.78 -43.99
CA GLN A 212 3.28 -3.42 -44.22
C GLN A 212 2.29 -3.00 -43.11
N LYS A 213 2.73 -2.94 -41.83
CA LYS A 213 1.90 -2.42 -40.75
C LYS A 213 1.54 -0.95 -40.97
N PHE A 214 2.49 -0.14 -41.42
CA PHE A 214 2.24 1.26 -41.75
C PHE A 214 1.17 1.44 -42.82
N LEU A 215 1.31 0.75 -43.93
CA LEU A 215 0.33 0.79 -45.03
C LEU A 215 -1.05 0.25 -44.58
N ARG A 216 -1.07 -0.83 -43.83
CA ARG A 216 -2.31 -1.37 -43.26
C ARG A 216 -3.02 -0.43 -42.30
N LEU A 217 -2.26 0.29 -41.47
CA LEU A 217 -2.83 1.31 -40.55
C LEU A 217 -3.46 2.44 -41.36
N LYS A 218 -2.80 2.92 -42.42
CA LYS A 218 -3.33 3.97 -43.32
C LYS A 218 -4.61 3.53 -44.02
N GLU A 219 -4.64 2.31 -44.48
CA GLU A 219 -5.84 1.72 -45.10
C GLU A 219 -7.01 1.64 -44.13
N LEU A 220 -6.78 1.13 -42.90
CA LEU A 220 -7.80 1.08 -41.86
C LEU A 220 -8.30 2.48 -41.50
N ALA A 221 -7.37 3.44 -41.38
CA ALA A 221 -7.70 4.83 -41.05
C ALA A 221 -8.53 5.53 -42.18
N ALA A 222 -8.26 5.20 -43.43
CA ALA A 222 -9.01 5.75 -44.57
C ALA A 222 -10.43 5.13 -44.72
N ASN A 223 -10.61 3.89 -44.26
CA ASN A 223 -11.86 3.12 -44.38
C ASN A 223 -12.55 2.90 -43.02
N THR A 224 -12.19 3.69 -41.97
CA THR A 224 -12.80 3.52 -40.66
C THR A 224 -14.29 3.81 -40.66
N VAL A 225 -15.02 3.05 -39.85
CA VAL A 225 -16.44 3.33 -39.54
C VAL A 225 -16.60 4.37 -38.41
N GLY A 226 -15.47 4.84 -37.84
CA GLY A 226 -15.47 5.80 -36.75
C GLY A 226 -15.99 7.19 -37.13
N VAL A 227 -16.55 7.89 -36.17
CA VAL A 227 -17.12 9.24 -36.33
C VAL A 227 -16.00 10.28 -36.29
N ASN A 228 -15.92 11.11 -37.35
CA ASN A 228 -15.04 12.27 -37.35
C ASN A 228 -15.76 13.45 -36.69
N ASN A 229 -15.32 13.81 -35.45
CA ASN A 229 -15.91 14.92 -34.70
C ASN A 229 -14.82 15.61 -33.88
N SER A 230 -14.68 16.91 -34.08
CA SER A 230 -13.70 17.77 -33.40
C SER A 230 -13.82 17.77 -31.86
N ILE A 231 -14.99 17.50 -31.32
CA ILE A 231 -15.22 17.39 -29.87
C ILE A 231 -14.46 16.19 -29.30
N PHE A 232 -14.49 15.04 -30.01
CA PHE A 232 -13.72 13.85 -29.60
C PHE A 232 -12.21 14.06 -29.71
N ASP A 233 -11.75 14.88 -30.69
CA ASP A 233 -10.32 15.25 -30.77
C ASP A 233 -9.90 16.06 -29.54
N ILE A 234 -10.72 16.98 -29.08
CA ILE A 234 -10.47 17.77 -27.85
C ILE A 234 -10.43 16.85 -26.62
N GLU A 235 -11.43 15.96 -26.51
CA GLU A 235 -11.49 14.99 -25.41
C GLU A 235 -10.27 14.08 -25.39
N LEU A 236 -9.90 13.49 -26.55
CA LEU A 236 -8.74 12.62 -26.69
C LEU A 236 -7.44 13.33 -26.28
N ASN A 237 -7.22 14.56 -26.76
CA ASN A 237 -6.04 15.37 -26.43
C ASN A 237 -5.96 15.67 -24.93
N SER A 238 -7.08 16.01 -24.30
CA SER A 238 -7.16 16.26 -22.86
C SER A 238 -6.80 15.01 -22.05
N LEU A 239 -7.38 13.85 -22.42
CA LEU A 239 -7.12 12.57 -21.78
C LEU A 239 -5.65 12.13 -21.95
N LEU A 240 -5.06 12.32 -23.13
CA LEU A 240 -3.66 12.02 -23.41
C LEU A 240 -2.72 12.91 -22.57
N THR A 241 -3.04 14.19 -22.42
CA THR A 241 -2.26 15.13 -21.60
C THR A 241 -2.26 14.69 -20.13
N LEU A 242 -3.42 14.35 -19.58
CA LEU A 242 -3.54 13.85 -18.20
C LEU A 242 -2.81 12.52 -18.03
N TYR A 243 -2.95 11.60 -18.99
CA TYR A 243 -2.23 10.33 -18.97
C TYR A 243 -0.71 10.52 -18.93
N LYS A 244 -0.17 11.41 -19.77
CA LYS A 244 1.27 11.73 -19.81
C LYS A 244 1.77 12.33 -18.51
N SER A 245 1.02 13.26 -17.96
CA SER A 245 1.35 13.87 -16.67
C SER A 245 1.46 12.80 -15.58
N LEU A 246 0.49 11.87 -15.52
CA LEU A 246 0.53 10.76 -14.57
C LEU A 246 1.72 9.82 -14.79
N VAL A 247 2.08 9.52 -16.03
CA VAL A 247 3.28 8.69 -16.33
C VAL A 247 4.53 9.38 -15.80
N LYS A 248 4.70 10.67 -16.09
CA LYS A 248 5.86 11.46 -15.62
C LYS A 248 5.95 11.47 -14.08
N GLU A 249 4.83 11.72 -13.39
CA GLU A 249 4.79 11.73 -11.93
C GLU A 249 5.09 10.35 -11.33
N ILE A 250 4.56 9.27 -11.94
CA ILE A 250 4.87 7.91 -11.51
C ILE A 250 6.37 7.63 -11.65
N ASP A 251 6.98 7.98 -12.78
CA ASP A 251 8.42 7.77 -13.02
C ASP A 251 9.27 8.55 -12.00
N THR A 252 8.87 9.78 -11.66
CA THR A 252 9.55 10.61 -10.62
C THR A 252 9.44 9.93 -9.25
N LEU A 253 8.24 9.49 -8.84
CA LEU A 253 8.04 8.81 -7.57
C LEU A 253 8.80 7.48 -7.50
N GLU A 254 8.83 6.70 -8.59
CA GLU A 254 9.60 5.46 -8.66
C GLU A 254 11.10 5.72 -8.48
N SER A 255 11.63 6.80 -9.07
CA SER A 255 13.02 7.21 -8.91
C SER A 255 13.37 7.54 -7.45
N GLU A 256 12.50 8.26 -6.75
CA GLU A 256 12.71 8.58 -5.32
C GLU A 256 12.56 7.36 -4.43
N ILE A 257 11.56 6.50 -4.69
CA ILE A 257 11.38 5.26 -3.96
C ILE A 257 12.60 4.34 -4.13
N HIS A 258 13.21 4.29 -5.33
CA HIS A 258 14.43 3.51 -5.58
C HIS A 258 15.59 4.00 -4.73
N LYS A 259 15.84 5.31 -4.67
CA LYS A 259 16.91 5.87 -3.83
C LYS A 259 16.71 5.51 -2.36
N LEU A 260 15.50 5.71 -1.83
CA LEU A 260 15.20 5.44 -0.43
C LEU A 260 15.37 3.95 -0.07
N ILE A 261 14.97 3.04 -0.95
CA ILE A 261 15.09 1.60 -0.66
C ILE A 261 16.52 1.09 -0.85
N GLU A 262 17.32 1.72 -1.72
CA GLU A 262 18.75 1.45 -1.84
C GLU A 262 19.52 1.87 -0.59
N GLU A 263 19.16 2.97 0.06
CA GLU A 263 19.74 3.39 1.35
C GLU A 263 19.42 2.40 2.47
N VAL A 264 18.19 1.88 2.51
CA VAL A 264 17.76 0.88 3.51
C VAL A 264 18.39 -0.48 3.24
N HIS A 265 18.50 -0.86 1.99
CA HIS A 265 19.06 -2.11 1.47
C HIS A 265 18.59 -3.39 2.22
N PRO A 266 17.28 -3.68 2.26
CA PRO A 266 16.79 -4.84 2.99
C PRO A 266 17.23 -6.16 2.32
N HIS A 267 17.59 -7.18 3.09
CA HIS A 267 18.12 -8.44 2.60
C HIS A 267 17.17 -9.17 1.63
N TYR A 268 15.86 -9.03 1.81
CA TYR A 268 14.89 -9.64 0.90
C TYR A 268 14.86 -8.97 -0.49
N LEU A 269 15.56 -7.85 -0.71
CA LEU A 269 15.77 -7.28 -2.06
C LEU A 269 16.59 -8.22 -2.95
N THR A 270 17.39 -9.08 -2.35
CA THR A 270 18.19 -10.09 -3.07
C THR A 270 17.38 -11.28 -3.55
N ILE A 271 16.11 -11.43 -3.11
CA ILE A 271 15.23 -12.52 -3.54
C ILE A 271 14.80 -12.31 -5.00
N PRO A 272 15.03 -13.32 -5.90
CA PRO A 272 14.59 -13.22 -7.29
C PRO A 272 13.08 -12.95 -7.40
N GLY A 273 12.71 -11.84 -8.07
CA GLY A 273 11.32 -11.44 -8.23
C GLY A 273 10.83 -10.36 -7.24
N ILE A 274 11.65 -9.97 -6.28
CA ILE A 274 11.41 -8.78 -5.47
C ILE A 274 12.26 -7.64 -6.04
N GLY A 275 11.63 -6.77 -6.84
CA GLY A 275 12.29 -5.55 -7.32
C GLY A 275 12.20 -4.41 -6.30
N PRO A 276 12.93 -3.30 -6.53
CA PRO A 276 13.01 -2.17 -5.58
C PRO A 276 11.66 -1.63 -5.12
N ILE A 277 10.70 -1.48 -6.02
CA ILE A 277 9.34 -1.03 -5.66
C ILE A 277 8.62 -2.04 -4.76
N SER A 278 8.78 -3.34 -5.03
CA SER A 278 8.17 -4.37 -4.19
C SER A 278 8.82 -4.41 -2.81
N ALA A 279 10.15 -4.30 -2.76
CA ALA A 279 10.90 -4.18 -1.51
C ALA A 279 10.47 -2.96 -0.70
N ALA A 280 10.32 -1.81 -1.37
CA ALA A 280 9.87 -0.58 -0.72
C ALA A 280 8.46 -0.71 -0.11
N VAL A 281 7.53 -1.38 -0.80
CA VAL A 281 6.18 -1.64 -0.23
C VAL A 281 6.26 -2.59 0.96
N ILE A 282 7.07 -3.64 0.88
CA ILE A 282 7.26 -4.60 1.98
C ILE A 282 7.83 -3.87 3.21
N TYR A 283 8.88 -3.07 3.03
CA TYR A 283 9.48 -2.27 4.09
C TYR A 283 8.50 -1.24 4.68
N ALA A 284 7.81 -0.52 3.81
CA ALA A 284 6.87 0.52 4.21
C ALA A 284 5.68 -0.02 5.03
N GLU A 285 5.22 -1.23 4.71
CA GLU A 285 4.05 -1.81 5.37
C GLU A 285 4.43 -2.62 6.63
N TYR A 286 5.53 -3.36 6.63
CA TYR A 286 5.98 -4.10 7.83
C TYR A 286 6.75 -3.22 8.83
N GLY A 287 7.45 -2.18 8.33
CA GLY A 287 8.44 -1.47 9.14
C GLY A 287 9.62 -2.38 9.53
N ASP A 288 10.13 -2.19 10.72
CA ASP A 288 11.18 -3.03 11.27
C ASP A 288 10.65 -4.44 11.60
N ILE A 289 11.19 -5.44 10.93
CA ILE A 289 10.79 -6.85 11.08
C ILE A 289 11.14 -7.39 12.47
N SER A 290 12.08 -6.79 13.19
CA SER A 290 12.42 -7.16 14.57
C SER A 290 11.24 -7.06 15.54
N ASN A 291 10.24 -6.24 15.21
CA ASN A 291 9.00 -6.07 15.99
C ASN A 291 8.07 -7.30 15.93
N PHE A 292 8.30 -8.21 15.01
CA PHE A 292 7.53 -9.44 14.90
C PHE A 292 8.26 -10.58 15.63
N SER A 293 7.60 -11.19 16.61
CA SER A 293 8.19 -12.29 17.39
C SER A 293 8.34 -13.58 16.57
N ASN A 294 7.51 -13.74 15.52
CA ASN A 294 7.53 -14.91 14.65
C ASN A 294 6.90 -14.57 13.28
N PRO A 295 7.17 -15.38 12.25
CA PRO A 295 6.62 -15.14 10.91
C PRO A 295 5.09 -15.31 10.82
N GLY A 296 4.44 -15.96 11.79
CA GLY A 296 2.98 -16.05 11.87
C GLY A 296 2.33 -14.69 12.06
N GLN A 297 2.92 -13.82 12.89
CA GLN A 297 2.45 -12.44 13.05
C GLN A 297 2.55 -11.63 11.75
N MET A 298 3.63 -11.82 10.97
CA MET A 298 3.77 -11.20 9.64
C MET A 298 2.70 -11.71 8.65
N LEU A 299 2.36 -12.99 8.71
CA LEU A 299 1.28 -13.57 7.90
C LEU A 299 -0.08 -12.96 8.25
N ALA A 300 -0.39 -12.83 9.55
CA ALA A 300 -1.61 -12.18 10.03
C ALA A 300 -1.67 -10.71 9.59
N PHE A 301 -0.55 -9.97 9.75
CA PHE A 301 -0.44 -8.57 9.33
C PHE A 301 -0.67 -8.38 7.83
N ALA A 302 -0.18 -9.29 6.99
CA ALA A 302 -0.45 -9.30 5.56
C ALA A 302 -1.88 -9.77 5.21
N GLY A 303 -2.61 -10.35 6.16
CA GLY A 303 -3.94 -10.91 5.96
C GLY A 303 -3.96 -12.10 5.00
N ILE A 304 -2.89 -12.93 5.04
CA ILE A 304 -2.73 -14.12 4.18
C ILE A 304 -3.09 -15.41 4.95
N GLU A 305 -3.51 -15.30 6.18
CA GLU A 305 -3.95 -16.45 6.98
C GLU A 305 -5.33 -16.96 6.57
N PRO A 306 -5.55 -18.30 6.58
CA PRO A 306 -6.90 -18.83 6.51
C PRO A 306 -7.66 -18.54 7.81
N GLY A 307 -8.91 -18.20 7.72
CA GLY A 307 -9.80 -18.25 8.90
C GLY A 307 -9.89 -19.69 9.37
N ILE A 308 -9.82 -19.89 10.67
CA ILE A 308 -10.05 -21.20 11.31
C ILE A 308 -11.45 -21.13 11.93
N ASN A 309 -12.32 -22.02 11.51
CA ASN A 309 -13.65 -22.21 12.11
C ASN A 309 -13.71 -23.68 12.59
N ASP A 310 -13.15 -23.92 13.75
CA ASP A 310 -13.26 -25.20 14.41
C ASP A 310 -14.39 -25.12 15.45
N SER A 311 -15.44 -25.90 15.26
CA SER A 311 -16.50 -26.06 16.23
C SER A 311 -16.69 -27.55 16.54
N GLY A 312 -16.35 -27.96 17.76
CA GLY A 312 -16.48 -29.35 18.21
C GLY A 312 -15.60 -30.33 17.40
N THR A 313 -16.23 -31.29 16.75
CA THR A 313 -15.55 -32.33 15.97
C THR A 313 -15.31 -31.96 14.48
N GLU A 314 -15.84 -30.84 14.03
CA GLU A 314 -15.73 -30.42 12.63
C GLU A 314 -14.74 -29.26 12.45
N SER A 315 -13.68 -29.48 11.65
CA SER A 315 -12.73 -28.46 11.25
C SER A 315 -13.00 -28.05 9.80
N HIS A 316 -13.48 -26.82 9.60
CA HIS A 316 -13.68 -26.27 8.26
C HIS A 316 -12.59 -25.26 7.94
N GLY A 317 -11.79 -25.55 6.91
CA GLY A 317 -10.81 -24.61 6.37
C GLY A 317 -11.49 -23.32 5.89
N GLY A 318 -11.31 -22.23 6.62
CA GLY A 318 -11.91 -20.94 6.33
C GLY A 318 -11.31 -20.24 5.10
N ARG A 319 -12.02 -19.22 4.61
CA ARG A 319 -11.49 -18.30 3.59
C ARG A 319 -10.36 -17.45 4.16
N MET A 320 -9.51 -16.92 3.30
CA MET A 320 -8.46 -15.95 3.70
C MET A 320 -9.07 -14.77 4.48
N VAL A 321 -8.54 -14.47 5.65
CA VAL A 321 -9.08 -13.47 6.57
C VAL A 321 -9.06 -12.06 6.02
N LYS A 322 -8.06 -11.66 5.25
CA LYS A 322 -7.91 -10.36 4.57
C LYS A 322 -7.95 -9.11 5.47
N HIS A 323 -7.87 -9.24 6.78
CA HIS A 323 -7.87 -8.12 7.73
C HIS A 323 -6.53 -7.36 7.81
N GLY A 324 -5.56 -7.64 6.95
CA GLY A 324 -4.28 -6.94 6.91
C GLY A 324 -4.15 -5.99 5.73
N SER A 325 -2.93 -5.47 5.52
CA SER A 325 -2.60 -4.57 4.43
C SER A 325 -2.89 -5.21 3.06
N SER A 326 -3.79 -4.59 2.31
CA SER A 326 -4.13 -5.03 0.95
C SER A 326 -2.99 -4.79 -0.04
N GLN A 327 -2.19 -3.76 0.16
CA GLN A 327 -1.04 -3.43 -0.70
C GLN A 327 0.10 -4.42 -0.48
N LEU A 328 0.44 -4.71 0.77
CA LEU A 328 1.42 -5.74 1.13
C LEU A 328 1.02 -7.10 0.55
N ARG A 329 -0.22 -7.52 0.77
CA ARG A 329 -0.75 -8.76 0.23
C ARG A 329 -0.66 -8.82 -1.30
N TYR A 330 -0.99 -7.73 -1.99
CA TYR A 330 -0.89 -7.63 -3.44
C TYR A 330 0.55 -7.81 -3.92
N VAL A 331 1.50 -7.11 -3.31
CA VAL A 331 2.93 -7.19 -3.68
C VAL A 331 3.48 -8.59 -3.41
N LEU A 332 3.22 -9.18 -2.24
CA LEU A 332 3.69 -10.53 -1.91
C LEU A 332 3.15 -11.61 -2.86
N LEU A 333 1.87 -11.54 -3.22
CA LEU A 333 1.28 -12.48 -4.18
C LEU A 333 1.86 -12.32 -5.59
N ASN A 334 2.12 -11.09 -6.04
CA ASN A 334 2.71 -10.83 -7.35
C ASN A 334 4.19 -11.22 -7.40
N ALA A 335 4.96 -11.03 -6.34
CA ALA A 335 6.35 -11.48 -6.24
C ALA A 335 6.49 -13.00 -6.36
N CYS A 336 5.45 -13.77 -6.01
CA CYS A 336 5.47 -15.22 -6.15
C CYS A 336 5.53 -15.69 -7.61
N LEU A 337 4.99 -14.93 -8.58
CA LEU A 337 4.96 -15.36 -9.98
C LEU A 337 6.35 -15.45 -10.61
N PRO A 338 7.20 -14.40 -10.57
CA PRO A 338 8.58 -14.52 -11.03
C PRO A 338 9.39 -15.47 -10.15
N LEU A 339 9.15 -15.50 -8.84
CA LEU A 339 9.86 -16.38 -7.92
C LEU A 339 9.68 -17.86 -8.30
N ILE A 340 8.47 -18.32 -8.59
CA ILE A 340 8.19 -19.67 -9.08
C ILE A 340 8.88 -19.95 -10.42
N ARG A 341 9.11 -18.93 -11.25
CA ARG A 341 9.75 -19.09 -12.56
C ARG A 341 11.27 -19.17 -12.46
N PHE A 342 11.88 -18.45 -11.53
CA PHE A 342 13.33 -18.27 -11.47
C PHE A 342 14.02 -19.03 -10.33
N ASP A 343 13.26 -19.53 -9.34
CA ASP A 343 13.81 -20.31 -8.22
C ASP A 343 13.20 -21.71 -8.15
N LEU A 344 14.07 -22.73 -8.21
CA LEU A 344 13.66 -24.14 -8.25
C LEU A 344 12.96 -24.59 -6.96
N THR A 345 13.37 -24.06 -5.80
CA THR A 345 12.78 -24.43 -4.50
C THR A 345 11.34 -23.97 -4.39
N PHE A 346 11.05 -22.75 -4.85
CA PHE A 346 9.69 -22.23 -4.89
C PHE A 346 8.86 -22.86 -6.02
N ALA A 347 9.47 -23.16 -7.18
CA ALA A 347 8.82 -23.90 -8.26
C ALA A 347 8.37 -25.30 -7.80
N THR A 348 9.26 -26.05 -7.16
CA THR A 348 8.97 -27.39 -6.61
C THR A 348 7.88 -27.32 -5.55
N TYR A 349 7.95 -26.35 -4.65
CA TYR A 349 6.92 -26.17 -3.63
C TYR A 349 5.56 -25.83 -4.23
N TYR A 350 5.52 -24.96 -5.25
CA TYR A 350 4.30 -24.66 -5.99
C TYR A 350 3.74 -25.91 -6.68
N ALA A 351 4.58 -26.67 -7.41
CA ALA A 351 4.19 -27.90 -8.10
C ALA A 351 3.62 -28.93 -7.11
N LYS A 352 4.26 -29.11 -5.94
CA LYS A 352 3.73 -29.94 -4.85
C LYS A 352 2.31 -29.53 -4.45
N LYS A 353 2.07 -28.21 -4.24
CA LYS A 353 0.73 -27.71 -3.86
C LYS A 353 -0.31 -27.90 -4.95
N ARG A 354 0.12 -27.83 -6.23
CA ARG A 354 -0.75 -28.16 -7.38
C ARG A 354 -1.09 -29.65 -7.44
N ALA A 355 -0.12 -30.53 -7.19
CA ALA A 355 -0.32 -31.98 -7.12
C ALA A 355 -1.25 -32.40 -5.97
N GLU A 356 -1.25 -31.65 -4.84
CA GLU A 356 -2.22 -31.80 -3.74
C GLU A 356 -3.65 -31.35 -4.12
N GLY A 357 -3.94 -31.05 -5.39
CA GLY A 357 -5.25 -30.62 -5.88
C GLY A 357 -5.59 -29.15 -5.62
N LYS A 358 -4.66 -28.33 -5.07
CA LYS A 358 -4.94 -26.91 -4.79
C LYS A 358 -5.08 -26.12 -6.10
N LYS A 359 -6.11 -25.25 -6.18
CA LYS A 359 -6.29 -24.32 -7.30
C LYS A 359 -5.11 -23.37 -7.38
N HIS A 360 -4.80 -22.84 -8.58
CA HIS A 360 -3.66 -21.93 -8.83
C HIS A 360 -3.51 -20.82 -7.79
N ARG A 361 -4.58 -20.06 -7.55
CA ARG A 361 -4.55 -18.95 -6.56
C ARG A 361 -4.24 -19.41 -5.13
N VAL A 362 -4.73 -20.59 -4.75
CA VAL A 362 -4.46 -21.17 -3.42
C VAL A 362 -3.00 -21.62 -3.34
N ALA A 363 -2.46 -22.27 -4.38
CA ALA A 363 -1.05 -22.65 -4.43
C ALA A 363 -0.12 -21.43 -4.36
N ILE A 364 -0.42 -20.33 -5.08
CA ILE A 364 0.30 -19.06 -4.96
C ILE A 364 0.27 -18.51 -3.52
N THR A 365 -0.87 -18.60 -2.82
CA THR A 365 -0.96 -18.16 -1.42
C THR A 365 -0.04 -19.01 -0.51
N HIS A 366 0.10 -20.31 -0.76
CA HIS A 366 1.07 -21.14 -0.03
C HIS A 366 2.52 -20.71 -0.31
N VAL A 367 2.84 -20.37 -1.56
CA VAL A 367 4.16 -19.81 -1.92
C VAL A 367 4.40 -18.49 -1.20
N ALA A 368 3.41 -17.58 -1.15
CA ALA A 368 3.53 -16.32 -0.42
C ALA A 368 3.77 -16.53 1.09
N LYS A 369 3.13 -17.54 1.70
CA LYS A 369 3.40 -17.91 3.09
C LYS A 369 4.85 -18.40 3.29
N LYS A 370 5.41 -19.16 2.33
CA LYS A 370 6.82 -19.57 2.36
C LYS A 370 7.72 -18.34 2.18
N LEU A 371 7.40 -17.46 1.24
CA LEU A 371 8.14 -16.21 0.99
C LEU A 371 8.24 -15.34 2.26
N ILE A 372 7.13 -15.13 2.97
CA ILE A 372 7.14 -14.34 4.22
C ILE A 372 8.07 -14.97 5.28
N ARG A 373 8.08 -16.29 5.39
CA ARG A 373 8.99 -16.98 6.32
C ARG A 373 10.45 -16.79 5.92
N VAL A 374 10.76 -16.79 4.62
CA VAL A 374 12.09 -16.51 4.10
C VAL A 374 12.48 -15.06 4.40
N ILE A 375 11.62 -14.09 4.09
CA ILE A 375 11.84 -12.67 4.41
C ILE A 375 12.17 -12.51 5.90
N TYR A 376 11.34 -13.09 6.78
CA TYR A 376 11.58 -13.05 8.23
C TYR A 376 12.94 -13.62 8.62
N ALA A 377 13.33 -14.76 8.04
CA ALA A 377 14.59 -15.42 8.36
C ALA A 377 15.80 -14.59 7.89
N LEU A 378 15.75 -14.00 6.69
CA LEU A 378 16.84 -13.19 6.13
C LEU A 378 17.09 -11.95 7.00
N GLU A 379 16.05 -11.20 7.34
CA GLU A 379 16.18 -9.98 8.14
C GLU A 379 16.58 -10.27 9.60
N ARG A 380 16.12 -11.38 10.18
CA ARG A 380 16.50 -11.76 11.56
C ARG A 380 17.92 -12.29 11.67
N GLN A 381 18.46 -12.86 10.60
CA GLN A 381 19.81 -13.42 10.57
C GLN A 381 20.84 -12.47 9.93
N ASP A 382 20.37 -11.32 9.42
CA ASP A 382 21.20 -10.32 8.75
C ASP A 382 22.01 -10.93 7.59
N ILE A 383 21.32 -11.68 6.71
CA ILE A 383 21.94 -12.39 5.58
C ILE A 383 21.16 -12.24 4.29
N ASP A 384 21.87 -12.22 3.18
CA ASP A 384 21.29 -12.21 1.85
C ASP A 384 20.70 -13.57 1.45
N PHE A 385 19.82 -13.54 0.47
CA PHE A 385 19.17 -14.73 -0.06
C PHE A 385 20.14 -15.66 -0.76
N ASP A 386 20.23 -16.89 -0.27
CA ASP A 386 21.05 -17.97 -0.87
C ASP A 386 20.16 -19.21 -1.09
N VAL A 387 20.02 -19.59 -2.35
CA VAL A 387 19.23 -20.78 -2.75
C VAL A 387 19.73 -22.06 -2.08
N GLN A 388 21.03 -22.16 -1.80
CA GLN A 388 21.62 -23.38 -1.19
C GLN A 388 21.20 -23.56 0.27
N LYS A 389 20.89 -22.48 0.97
CA LYS A 389 20.46 -22.48 2.38
C LYS A 389 18.96 -22.75 2.57
N LEU A 390 18.19 -22.80 1.51
CA LEU A 390 16.73 -23.07 1.54
C LEU A 390 16.37 -24.57 1.43
N ARG A 391 17.35 -25.43 1.34
CA ARG A 391 17.16 -26.89 1.21
C ARG A 391 16.94 -27.59 2.52
#